data_6c5a81d0bd9319734acdafa37b115a91
#
_entry.id   6c5a81d0bd9319734acdafa37b115a91
#
_cell.length_a   1.000
_cell.length_b   1.000
_cell.length_c   1.000
_cell.angle_alpha   90.00
_cell.angle_beta   90.00
_cell.angle_gamma   90.00
#
_symmetry.space_group_name_H-M   'P 1'
#
loop_
_entity.id
_entity.type
_entity.pdbx_description
1 polymer ?
#
loop_
_entity_poly.entity_id
_entity_poly.type
_entity_poly.pdbx_seq_one_letter_code
_entity_poly.pdbx_strand_id
1 'polypeptide(L)'
;MSKKPLAALIVFCLCGAAPAQEAAAPFDNDLQRFAEILGTLHYLRGICGTNEGSKWRNEMQALLDAETPSGERRARMIAGFNRGYNGFQQTYRSCTPAASVAIRRYIDEGLKISRDLTARYAN
;
A
#
# COMPACT_ATOMS: atom_id res chain seq x y z
N MET A 1 -38.00 -64.17 9.40
CA MET A 1 -36.67 -63.56 9.71
C MET A 1 -36.41 -62.47 8.73
N SER A 2 -36.60 -61.24 9.16
CA SER A 2 -36.43 -60.05 8.33
C SER A 2 -34.98 -59.56 8.48
N LYS A 3 -34.20 -59.63 7.38
CA LYS A 3 -32.88 -59.02 7.35
C LYS A 3 -33.04 -57.57 6.94
N LYS A 4 -32.82 -56.67 7.88
CA LYS A 4 -32.78 -55.22 7.62
C LYS A 4 -31.39 -54.86 7.08
N PRO A 5 -31.27 -54.17 5.92
CA PRO A 5 -29.98 -53.68 5.49
C PRO A 5 -29.63 -52.43 6.33
N LEU A 6 -28.43 -52.47 6.91
CA LEU A 6 -27.82 -51.35 7.55
C LEU A 6 -27.38 -50.36 6.46
N ALA A 7 -28.08 -49.23 6.32
CA ALA A 7 -27.64 -48.13 5.46
C ALA A 7 -26.48 -47.41 6.18
N ALA A 8 -25.28 -47.61 5.68
CA ALA A 8 -24.12 -46.85 6.11
C ALA A 8 -24.22 -45.44 5.54
N LEU A 9 -24.49 -44.46 6.42
CA LEU A 9 -24.44 -43.03 6.10
C LEU A 9 -22.95 -42.64 5.96
N ILE A 10 -22.49 -42.51 4.73
CA ILE A 10 -21.16 -41.92 4.45
C ILE A 10 -21.33 -40.40 4.60
N VAL A 11 -20.91 -39.86 5.74
CA VAL A 11 -20.77 -38.41 5.93
C VAL A 11 -19.53 -37.96 5.18
N PHE A 12 -19.74 -37.36 4.03
CA PHE A 12 -18.66 -36.69 3.27
C PHE A 12 -18.35 -35.37 3.99
N CYS A 13 -17.31 -35.34 4.82
CA CYS A 13 -16.73 -34.09 5.32
C CYS A 13 -16.08 -33.36 4.13
N LEU A 14 -16.79 -32.41 3.55
CA LEU A 14 -16.22 -31.39 2.68
C LEU A 14 -15.35 -30.47 3.55
N CYS A 15 -14.09 -30.86 3.75
CA CYS A 15 -13.07 -29.91 4.21
C CYS A 15 -12.85 -28.90 3.09
N GLY A 16 -13.63 -27.83 3.10
CA GLY A 16 -13.36 -26.65 2.28
C GLY A 16 -12.03 -26.07 2.73
N ALA A 17 -10.98 -26.19 1.89
CA ALA A 17 -9.74 -25.47 2.13
C ALA A 17 -10.02 -23.96 2.06
N ALA A 18 -9.87 -23.25 3.17
CA ALA A 18 -9.90 -21.79 3.16
C ALA A 18 -8.76 -21.27 2.28
N PRO A 19 -8.99 -20.27 1.39
CA PRO A 19 -7.91 -19.70 0.60
C PRO A 19 -6.83 -19.18 1.56
N ALA A 20 -5.57 -19.60 1.34
CA ALA A 20 -4.44 -19.11 2.11
C ALA A 20 -4.34 -17.60 1.87
N GLN A 21 -4.44 -16.80 2.94
CA GLN A 21 -4.14 -15.38 2.87
C GLN A 21 -2.64 -15.22 2.59
N GLU A 22 -2.33 -14.35 1.61
CA GLU A 22 -0.95 -14.01 1.29
C GLU A 22 -0.29 -13.41 2.55
N ALA A 23 0.79 -14.04 3.04
CA ALA A 23 1.50 -13.53 4.20
C ALA A 23 2.13 -12.17 3.87
N ALA A 24 1.96 -11.19 4.76
CA ALA A 24 2.60 -9.89 4.62
C ALA A 24 4.13 -10.05 4.61
N ALA A 25 4.81 -9.43 3.65
CA ALA A 25 6.26 -9.38 3.64
C ALA A 25 6.76 -8.45 4.78
N PRO A 26 7.97 -8.69 5.35
CA PRO A 26 8.47 -7.91 6.46
C PRO A 26 8.55 -6.39 6.21
N PHE A 27 8.65 -5.98 4.95
CA PHE A 27 8.76 -4.59 4.52
C PHE A 27 7.44 -4.00 3.98
N ASP A 28 6.32 -4.72 4.05
CA ASP A 28 5.04 -4.24 3.50
C ASP A 28 4.54 -2.96 4.18
N ASN A 29 4.77 -2.81 5.48
CA ASN A 29 4.42 -1.58 6.19
C ASN A 29 5.22 -0.38 5.67
N ASP A 30 6.49 -0.57 5.41
CA ASP A 30 7.36 0.48 4.83
C ASP A 30 6.93 0.84 3.41
N LEU A 31 6.56 -0.14 2.60
CA LEU A 31 6.04 0.08 1.25
C LEU A 31 4.71 0.86 1.27
N GLN A 32 3.80 0.51 2.16
CA GLN A 32 2.53 1.23 2.31
C GLN A 32 2.76 2.66 2.80
N ARG A 33 3.67 2.85 3.77
CA ARG A 33 4.04 4.17 4.26
C ARG A 33 4.72 5.00 3.16
N PHE A 34 5.58 4.40 2.37
CA PHE A 34 6.23 5.07 1.24
C PHE A 34 5.19 5.51 0.20
N ALA A 35 4.25 4.64 -0.15
CA ALA A 35 3.13 4.98 -1.05
C ALA A 35 2.30 6.16 -0.52
N GLU A 36 2.00 6.19 0.77
CA GLU A 36 1.30 7.30 1.43
C GLU A 36 2.08 8.61 1.32
N ILE A 37 3.38 8.56 1.54
CA ILE A 37 4.27 9.75 1.37
C ILE A 37 4.22 10.26 -0.07
N LEU A 38 4.28 9.37 -1.06
CA LEU A 38 4.19 9.77 -2.46
C LEU A 38 2.86 10.47 -2.78
N GLY A 39 1.75 9.97 -2.24
CA GLY A 39 0.43 10.61 -2.38
C GLY A 39 0.37 11.97 -1.68
N THR A 40 0.91 12.07 -0.49
CA THR A 40 1.02 13.33 0.28
C THR A 40 1.82 14.38 -0.50
N LEU A 41 2.97 14.00 -1.03
CA LEU A 41 3.83 14.90 -1.82
C LEU A 41 3.17 15.29 -3.15
N HIS A 42 2.43 14.36 -3.77
CA HIS A 42 1.68 14.67 -4.98
C HIS A 42 0.68 15.82 -4.74
N TYR A 43 -0.02 15.81 -3.62
CA TYR A 43 -0.92 16.90 -3.26
C TYR A 43 -0.17 18.17 -2.85
N LEU A 44 0.71 18.09 -1.86
CA LEU A 44 1.37 19.26 -1.26
C LEU A 44 2.26 20.00 -2.26
N ARG A 45 3.02 19.29 -3.07
CA ARG A 45 3.85 19.89 -4.11
C ARG A 45 3.00 20.53 -5.20
N GLY A 46 1.83 19.99 -5.48
CA GLY A 46 0.87 20.58 -6.41
C GLY A 46 0.37 21.95 -5.96
N ILE A 47 -0.03 22.08 -4.69
CA ILE A 47 -0.52 23.36 -4.16
C ILE A 47 0.58 24.39 -3.91
N CYS A 48 1.83 23.96 -3.74
CA CYS A 48 2.97 24.87 -3.53
C CYS A 48 3.63 25.36 -4.83
N GLY A 49 2.96 25.17 -5.96
CA GLY A 49 3.37 25.81 -7.22
C GLY A 49 4.62 25.21 -7.87
N THR A 50 5.02 24.01 -7.46
CA THR A 50 6.10 23.29 -8.12
C THR A 50 5.53 22.60 -9.35
N ASN A 51 5.83 23.04 -10.51
CA ASN A 51 5.29 22.52 -11.76
C ASN A 51 5.80 21.10 -12.08
N GLU A 52 5.55 20.16 -11.17
CA GLU A 52 6.03 18.78 -11.24
C GLU A 52 5.03 17.84 -11.93
N GLY A 53 3.80 18.30 -12.18
CA GLY A 53 2.78 17.56 -12.90
C GLY A 53 2.52 16.18 -12.30
N SER A 54 2.79 15.13 -13.07
CA SER A 54 2.56 13.73 -12.68
C SER A 54 3.76 13.04 -12.05
N LYS A 55 4.81 13.78 -11.66
CA LYS A 55 6.04 13.19 -11.11
C LYS A 55 5.77 12.17 -10.01
N TRP A 56 4.99 12.53 -8.99
CA TRP A 56 4.73 11.67 -7.83
C TRP A 56 3.84 10.48 -8.16
N ARG A 57 2.92 10.65 -9.10
CA ARG A 57 2.13 9.52 -9.64
C ARG A 57 3.01 8.56 -10.43
N ASN A 58 3.95 9.08 -11.19
CA ASN A 58 4.90 8.26 -11.94
C ASN A 58 5.85 7.51 -10.99
N GLU A 59 6.27 8.12 -9.89
CA GLU A 59 7.04 7.44 -8.84
C GLU A 59 6.23 6.31 -8.20
N MET A 60 4.95 6.53 -7.94
CA MET A 60 4.07 5.47 -7.45
C MET A 60 3.93 4.32 -8.44
N GLN A 61 3.80 4.63 -9.73
CA GLN A 61 3.74 3.60 -10.76
C GLN A 61 5.05 2.82 -10.83
N ALA A 62 6.18 3.50 -10.76
CA ALA A 62 7.50 2.86 -10.73
C ALA A 62 7.66 1.94 -9.52
N LEU A 63 7.14 2.32 -8.36
CA LEU A 63 7.13 1.48 -7.16
C LEU A 63 6.29 0.21 -7.39
N LEU A 64 5.10 0.34 -7.95
CA LEU A 64 4.24 -0.81 -8.28
C LEU A 64 4.91 -1.74 -9.30
N ASP A 65 5.56 -1.18 -10.31
CA ASP A 65 6.26 -1.96 -11.33
C ASP A 65 7.46 -2.71 -10.75
N ALA A 66 8.20 -2.10 -9.82
CA ALA A 66 9.35 -2.72 -9.17
C ALA A 66 8.96 -3.83 -8.20
N GLU A 67 7.90 -3.61 -7.40
CA GLU A 67 7.45 -4.55 -6.39
C GLU A 67 6.55 -5.66 -6.96
N THR A 68 5.95 -5.44 -8.11
CA THR A 68 5.00 -6.36 -8.77
C THR A 68 3.97 -6.96 -7.81
N PRO A 69 3.35 -6.15 -6.93
CA PRO A 69 2.38 -6.68 -5.99
C PRO A 69 1.12 -7.13 -6.72
N SER A 70 0.48 -8.17 -6.21
CA SER A 70 -0.80 -8.66 -6.71
C SER A 70 -1.88 -8.60 -5.63
N GLY A 71 -3.14 -8.70 -6.04
CA GLY A 71 -4.28 -8.81 -5.15
C GLY A 71 -4.31 -7.70 -4.08
N GLU A 72 -4.42 -8.10 -2.82
CA GLU A 72 -4.58 -7.20 -1.68
C GLU A 72 -3.35 -6.35 -1.39
N ARG A 73 -2.13 -6.83 -1.64
CA ARG A 73 -0.91 -6.02 -1.48
C ARG A 73 -0.95 -4.79 -2.37
N ARG A 74 -1.29 -4.98 -3.65
CA ARG A 74 -1.43 -3.88 -4.60
C ARG A 74 -2.52 -2.91 -4.16
N ALA A 75 -3.68 -3.42 -3.75
CA ALA A 75 -4.79 -2.60 -3.27
C ALA A 75 -4.40 -1.76 -2.05
N ARG A 76 -3.66 -2.33 -1.09
CA ARG A 76 -3.18 -1.60 0.10
C ARG A 76 -2.19 -0.50 -0.25
N MET A 77 -1.28 -0.74 -1.19
CA MET A 77 -0.33 0.28 -1.65
C MET A 77 -1.04 1.44 -2.33
N ILE A 78 -1.98 1.16 -3.22
CA ILE A 78 -2.79 2.18 -3.89
C ILE A 78 -3.65 2.95 -2.89
N ALA A 79 -4.28 2.26 -1.94
CA ALA A 79 -5.06 2.89 -0.88
C ALA A 79 -4.19 3.81 0.00
N GLY A 80 -2.94 3.43 0.26
CA GLY A 80 -1.96 4.25 0.96
C GLY A 80 -1.69 5.56 0.22
N PHE A 81 -1.40 5.50 -1.06
CA PHE A 81 -1.21 6.69 -1.90
C PHE A 81 -2.44 7.60 -1.86
N ASN A 82 -3.62 7.06 -2.08
CA ASN A 82 -4.88 7.82 -2.07
C ASN A 82 -5.14 8.44 -0.70
N ARG A 83 -4.84 7.73 0.38
CA ARG A 83 -5.00 8.25 1.75
C ARG A 83 -4.07 9.44 2.00
N GLY A 84 -2.82 9.38 1.55
CA GLY A 84 -1.89 10.49 1.65
C GLY A 84 -2.37 11.72 0.87
N TYR A 85 -2.78 11.53 -0.36
CA TYR A 85 -3.31 12.60 -1.21
C TYR A 85 -4.58 13.24 -0.61
N ASN A 86 -5.57 12.43 -0.27
CA ASN A 86 -6.88 12.92 0.20
C ASN A 86 -6.80 13.50 1.61
N GLY A 87 -5.96 12.95 2.48
CA GLY A 87 -5.84 13.39 3.86
C GLY A 87 -5.39 14.84 3.99
N PHE A 88 -4.51 15.30 3.13
CA PHE A 88 -3.98 16.66 3.17
C PHE A 88 -4.83 17.70 2.43
N GLN A 89 -5.73 17.28 1.55
CA GLN A 89 -6.65 18.19 0.87
C GLN A 89 -7.53 18.97 1.85
N GLN A 90 -7.92 18.36 2.96
CA GLN A 90 -8.77 18.99 3.97
C GLN A 90 -7.98 19.92 4.91
N THR A 91 -6.71 19.62 5.14
CA THR A 91 -5.84 20.37 6.05
C THR A 91 -5.21 21.58 5.38
N TYR A 92 -4.71 21.42 4.16
CA TYR A 92 -4.01 22.45 3.41
C TYR A 92 -4.70 22.73 2.08
N ARG A 93 -5.43 23.84 1.99
CA ARG A 93 -6.10 24.29 0.76
C ARG A 93 -5.21 25.19 -0.08
N SER A 94 -4.18 25.76 0.52
CA SER A 94 -3.20 26.62 -0.13
C SER A 94 -1.81 26.33 0.42
N CYS A 95 -0.80 26.78 -0.31
CA CYS A 95 0.59 26.66 0.15
C CYS A 95 0.85 27.64 1.30
N THR A 96 0.96 27.10 2.50
CA THR A 96 1.28 27.83 3.73
C THR A 96 2.70 27.50 4.17
N PRO A 97 3.31 28.30 5.09
CA PRO A 97 4.58 27.90 5.71
C PRO A 97 4.54 26.52 6.35
N ALA A 98 3.41 26.15 6.96
CA ALA A 98 3.21 24.80 7.52
C ALA A 98 3.21 23.73 6.45
N ALA A 99 2.60 23.96 5.29
CA ALA A 99 2.64 23.04 4.16
C ALA A 99 4.09 22.84 3.66
N SER A 100 4.87 23.91 3.59
CA SER A 100 6.29 23.82 3.19
C SER A 100 7.13 23.01 4.18
N VAL A 101 6.87 23.16 5.48
CA VAL A 101 7.51 22.33 6.53
C VAL A 101 7.10 20.87 6.37
N ALA A 102 5.83 20.60 6.14
CA ALA A 102 5.32 19.23 5.91
C ALA A 102 6.01 18.59 4.70
N ILE A 103 6.15 19.31 3.59
CA ILE A 103 6.86 18.81 2.40
C ILE A 103 8.27 18.34 2.76
N ARG A 104 9.05 19.15 3.46
CA ARG A 104 10.43 18.79 3.84
C ARG A 104 10.46 17.53 4.71
N ARG A 105 9.56 17.45 5.69
CA ARG A 105 9.49 16.29 6.58
C ARG A 105 9.15 15.01 5.83
N TYR A 106 8.20 15.06 4.91
CA TYR A 106 7.81 13.89 4.12
C TYR A 106 8.89 13.48 3.10
N ILE A 107 9.60 14.44 2.52
CA ILE A 107 10.77 14.13 1.68
C ILE A 107 11.84 13.40 2.50
N ASP A 108 12.18 13.91 3.69
CA ASP A 108 13.19 13.31 4.56
C ASP A 108 12.78 11.89 5.00
N GLU A 109 11.54 11.71 5.41
CA GLU A 109 11.00 10.40 5.78
C GLU A 109 11.01 9.43 4.59
N GLY A 110 10.59 9.89 3.42
CA GLY A 110 10.58 9.09 2.20
C GLY A 110 11.97 8.65 1.77
N LEU A 111 12.97 9.54 1.86
CA LEU A 111 14.37 9.21 1.58
C LEU A 111 14.89 8.15 2.55
N LYS A 112 14.56 8.27 3.85
CA LYS A 112 14.96 7.29 4.85
C LYS A 112 14.37 5.91 4.56
N ILE A 113 13.07 5.84 4.31
CA ILE A 113 12.40 4.58 3.97
C ILE A 113 12.97 3.97 2.69
N SER A 114 13.22 4.79 1.67
CA SER A 114 13.82 4.35 0.42
C SER A 114 15.21 3.73 0.63
N ARG A 115 16.04 4.34 1.47
CA ARG A 115 17.36 3.77 1.83
C ARG A 115 17.21 2.44 2.58
N ASP A 116 16.30 2.37 3.53
CA ASP A 116 16.05 1.15 4.32
C ASP A 116 15.57 0.00 3.43
N LEU A 117 14.65 0.29 2.51
CA LEU A 117 14.17 -0.70 1.53
C LEU A 117 15.30 -1.17 0.61
N THR A 118 16.09 -0.25 0.06
CA THR A 118 17.22 -0.58 -0.82
C THR A 118 18.26 -1.45 -0.10
N ALA A 119 18.56 -1.15 1.17
CA ALA A 119 19.50 -1.94 1.96
C ALA A 119 19.01 -3.39 2.17
N ARG A 120 17.70 -3.60 2.30
CA ARG A 120 17.13 -4.95 2.43
C ARG A 120 17.26 -5.78 1.16
N TYR A 121 17.17 -5.15 0.01
CA TYR A 121 17.33 -5.84 -1.29
C TYR A 121 18.79 -6.08 -1.67
N ALA A 122 19.72 -5.36 -1.08
CA ALA A 122 21.16 -5.48 -1.39
C ALA A 122 21.83 -6.68 -0.69
N ASN A 123 21.14 -7.34 0.25
CA ASN A 123 21.66 -8.50 1.00
C ASN A 123 21.09 -9.82 0.44
#